data_ea7052cf0b0df5cd33d3002d00f33149
#
_entry.id   ea7052cf0b0df5cd33d3002d00f33149
#
_cell.length_a   1.000
_cell.length_b   1.000
_cell.length_c   1.000
_cell.angle_alpha   90.00
_cell.angle_beta   90.00
_cell.angle_gamma   90.00
#
_symmetry.space_group_name_H-M   'P 1'
#
loop_
_entity.id
_entity.type
_entity.pdbx_description
1 polymer ?
#
loop_
_entity_poly.entity_id
_entity_poly.type
_entity_poly.pdbx_seq_one_letter_code
_entity_poly.pdbx_strand_id
1 'polypeptide(L)'
;MSSRTVEIPAMPNAHSHAFQRDLRGTCERPAPAAHARDDFWTWRSEMFRLAEALDPDSMRDVATRVYAEMAAAGYGAVGEFHYVHHRPDGTPYADPNQLAIAVAEAAVEQGLEIVVIAAAYNRDGWDGGDRPPKDGQRRFCDPTVSAFLERVDGLRTWARGRTGVRVAVAAHSVRAVTSAWLEAIAAYAERHGMVRHVHAHEQRRELEECQAEHGCSPVELLARTGYLGPRTSVVHGIHVSPRDIELLAASDTIVISCPTTEGNLGDGHLPAMAYRDAGVRLAIGSDSQVRVDPFEEARELETGARRERQTRHGLLAATGDLWGALCRNGLASLGLDHAGTVAIDLEHPDLAGVPARDLPYALATCASAGVVARPVSRH
;
A
#
# COMPACT_ATOMS: atom_id res chain seq x y z
N MET A 1 -0.71 25.08 -30.64
CA MET A 1 0.64 25.29 -30.05
C MET A 1 1.08 23.95 -29.49
N SER A 2 2.30 23.47 -29.79
CA SER A 2 2.80 22.21 -29.21
C SER A 2 3.02 22.45 -27.72
N SER A 3 2.27 21.78 -26.85
CA SER A 3 2.49 21.88 -25.39
C SER A 3 3.93 21.46 -25.08
N ARG A 4 4.62 22.25 -24.26
CA ARG A 4 5.98 21.93 -23.82
C ARG A 4 5.91 20.84 -22.76
N THR A 5 6.17 19.59 -23.13
CA THR A 5 6.14 18.45 -22.23
C THR A 5 7.54 17.94 -21.88
N VAL A 6 7.67 17.29 -20.74
CA VAL A 6 8.85 16.54 -20.31
C VAL A 6 8.43 15.16 -19.84
N GLU A 7 9.21 14.15 -20.17
CA GLU A 7 9.01 12.78 -19.66
C GLU A 7 9.71 12.64 -18.31
N ILE A 8 9.00 12.09 -17.33
CA ILE A 8 9.54 11.71 -16.02
C ILE A 8 9.18 10.25 -15.72
N PRO A 9 9.90 9.56 -14.81
CA PRO A 9 9.49 8.23 -14.36
C PRO A 9 8.05 8.26 -13.82
N ALA A 10 7.22 7.33 -14.27
CA ALA A 10 5.89 7.14 -13.71
C ALA A 10 6.01 6.61 -12.27
N MET A 11 5.12 7.07 -11.38
CA MET A 11 5.15 6.66 -9.98
C MET A 11 4.63 5.23 -9.84
N PRO A 12 5.34 4.32 -9.15
CA PRO A 12 4.74 3.07 -8.70
C PRO A 12 3.88 3.34 -7.45
N ASN A 13 2.61 2.96 -7.51
CA ASN A 13 1.74 2.91 -6.33
C ASN A 13 2.12 1.68 -5.50
N ALA A 14 2.88 1.87 -4.44
CA ALA A 14 3.46 0.74 -3.70
C ALA A 14 2.43 -0.02 -2.83
N HIS A 15 1.23 0.55 -2.59
CA HIS A 15 0.19 -0.05 -1.78
C HIS A 15 -1.20 0.46 -2.16
N SER A 16 -2.12 -0.47 -2.40
CA SER A 16 -3.48 -0.20 -2.88
C SER A 16 -4.44 -1.29 -2.43
N HIS A 17 -5.69 -0.90 -2.14
CA HIS A 17 -6.86 -1.75 -2.00
C HIS A 17 -7.93 -1.24 -2.96
N ALA A 18 -7.95 -1.73 -4.20
CA ALA A 18 -8.81 -1.20 -5.26
C ALA A 18 -10.29 -1.12 -4.87
N PHE A 19 -10.81 -2.13 -4.17
CA PHE A 19 -12.23 -2.18 -3.80
C PHE A 19 -12.64 -1.07 -2.81
N GLN A 20 -11.72 -0.55 -2.00
CA GLN A 20 -12.02 0.50 -1.02
C GLN A 20 -12.35 1.85 -1.68
N ARG A 21 -12.08 2.01 -2.97
CA ARG A 21 -12.47 3.19 -3.74
C ARG A 21 -13.96 3.53 -3.57
N ASP A 22 -14.82 2.56 -3.41
CA ASP A 22 -16.26 2.76 -3.28
C ASP A 22 -16.69 3.21 -1.86
N LEU A 23 -15.75 3.34 -0.91
CA LEU A 23 -15.94 4.03 0.37
C LEU A 23 -15.85 5.56 0.24
N ARG A 24 -15.16 6.05 -0.82
CA ARG A 24 -14.94 7.49 -1.03
C ARG A 24 -16.25 8.27 -1.08
N GLY A 25 -16.34 9.34 -0.28
CA GLY A 25 -17.53 10.21 -0.17
C GLY A 25 -18.64 9.64 0.71
N THR A 26 -18.53 8.41 1.18
CA THR A 26 -19.51 7.79 2.08
C THR A 26 -19.00 7.65 3.51
N CYS A 27 -17.70 7.39 3.67
CA CYS A 27 -17.05 7.21 4.97
C CYS A 27 -16.47 8.51 5.56
N GLU A 28 -16.39 9.61 4.78
CA GLU A 28 -15.95 10.92 5.25
C GLU A 28 -17.07 11.70 5.96
N ARG A 29 -18.30 11.18 5.95
CA ARG A 29 -19.39 11.74 6.75
C ARG A 29 -19.16 11.33 8.20
N PRO A 30 -19.11 12.28 9.15
CA PRO A 30 -18.97 11.95 10.56
C PRO A 30 -20.01 10.91 11.00
N ALA A 31 -19.56 9.93 11.78
CA ALA A 31 -20.45 8.95 12.36
C ALA A 31 -21.56 9.61 13.20
N PRO A 32 -22.77 9.02 13.29
CA PRO A 32 -23.82 9.55 14.13
C PRO A 32 -23.33 9.80 15.57
N ALA A 33 -23.83 10.85 16.21
CA ALA A 33 -23.45 11.26 17.56
C ALA A 33 -23.65 10.17 18.65
N ALA A 34 -24.34 9.08 18.32
CA ALA A 34 -24.45 7.90 19.16
C ALA A 34 -23.13 7.09 19.27
N HIS A 35 -22.18 7.27 18.37
CA HIS A 35 -20.86 6.70 18.47
C HIS A 35 -20.00 7.61 19.36
N ALA A 36 -19.43 7.05 20.41
CA ALA A 36 -18.58 7.80 21.33
C ALA A 36 -17.29 8.34 20.66
N ARG A 37 -16.89 7.73 19.54
CA ARG A 37 -15.72 8.09 18.74
C ARG A 37 -15.92 7.64 17.30
N ASP A 38 -15.48 8.47 16.35
CA ASP A 38 -15.37 8.14 14.94
C ASP A 38 -13.87 8.04 14.62
N ASP A 39 -13.42 6.84 14.24
CA ASP A 39 -12.01 6.54 14.04
C ASP A 39 -11.85 5.36 13.05
N PHE A 40 -10.62 4.89 12.86
CA PHE A 40 -10.27 3.72 12.06
C PHE A 40 -11.23 2.53 12.29
N TRP A 41 -11.69 2.27 13.52
CA TRP A 41 -12.51 1.09 13.81
C TRP A 41 -13.95 1.22 13.30
N THR A 42 -14.50 2.44 13.29
CA THR A 42 -15.81 2.71 12.67
C THR A 42 -15.72 2.61 11.16
N TRP A 43 -14.69 3.20 10.54
CA TRP A 43 -14.41 3.06 9.12
C TRP A 43 -14.19 1.59 8.71
N ARG A 44 -13.44 0.82 9.47
CA ARG A 44 -13.19 -0.62 9.21
C ARG A 44 -14.48 -1.43 9.17
N SER A 45 -15.47 -1.08 9.97
CA SER A 45 -16.78 -1.75 9.97
C SER A 45 -17.54 -1.50 8.65
N GLU A 46 -17.48 -0.29 8.11
CA GLU A 46 -18.06 0.04 6.80
C GLU A 46 -17.30 -0.67 5.66
N MET A 47 -15.98 -0.75 5.76
CA MET A 47 -15.15 -1.48 4.80
C MET A 47 -15.51 -2.97 4.78
N PHE A 48 -15.77 -3.61 5.92
CA PHE A 48 -16.23 -5.00 5.95
C PHE A 48 -17.57 -5.16 5.27
N ARG A 49 -18.53 -4.25 5.53
CA ARG A 49 -19.85 -4.26 4.88
C ARG A 49 -19.74 -4.11 3.35
N LEU A 50 -18.87 -3.22 2.87
CA LEU A 50 -18.57 -3.11 1.45
C LEU A 50 -17.97 -4.43 0.92
N ALA A 51 -16.97 -4.96 1.61
CA ALA A 51 -16.34 -6.20 1.19
C ALA A 51 -17.32 -7.36 1.07
N GLU A 52 -18.30 -7.50 1.99
CA GLU A 52 -19.32 -8.57 1.95
C GLU A 52 -20.16 -8.54 0.66
N ALA A 53 -20.40 -7.34 0.10
CA ALA A 53 -21.24 -7.17 -1.10
C ALA A 53 -20.51 -7.49 -2.42
N LEU A 54 -19.17 -7.64 -2.39
CA LEU A 54 -18.38 -7.85 -3.61
C LEU A 54 -18.51 -9.28 -4.14
N ASP A 55 -18.63 -9.35 -5.45
CA ASP A 55 -18.45 -10.55 -6.27
C ASP A 55 -17.38 -10.31 -7.36
N PRO A 56 -17.03 -11.29 -8.19
CA PRO A 56 -16.01 -11.10 -9.22
C PRO A 56 -16.28 -9.97 -10.20
N ASP A 57 -17.53 -9.75 -10.59
CA ASP A 57 -17.91 -8.72 -11.55
C ASP A 57 -17.81 -7.33 -10.93
N SER A 58 -18.38 -7.11 -9.76
CA SER A 58 -18.29 -5.84 -9.03
C SER A 58 -16.86 -5.52 -8.58
N MET A 59 -16.05 -6.54 -8.21
CA MET A 59 -14.63 -6.36 -7.94
C MET A 59 -13.88 -5.87 -9.19
N ARG A 60 -14.15 -6.47 -10.36
CA ARG A 60 -13.55 -6.02 -11.63
C ARG A 60 -13.96 -4.60 -11.97
N ASP A 61 -15.23 -4.26 -11.79
CA ASP A 61 -15.78 -2.94 -12.11
C ASP A 61 -15.13 -1.85 -11.26
N VAL A 62 -15.03 -2.03 -9.94
CA VAL A 62 -14.38 -1.04 -9.07
C VAL A 62 -12.88 -0.95 -9.35
N ALA A 63 -12.21 -2.08 -9.59
CA ALA A 63 -10.80 -2.11 -9.94
C ALA A 63 -10.54 -1.37 -11.27
N THR A 64 -11.36 -1.59 -12.29
CA THR A 64 -11.26 -0.89 -13.58
C THR A 64 -11.35 0.62 -13.41
N ARG A 65 -12.31 1.10 -12.60
CA ARG A 65 -12.46 2.55 -12.33
C ARG A 65 -11.25 3.14 -11.64
N VAL A 66 -10.77 2.52 -10.56
CA VAL A 66 -9.64 3.08 -9.80
C VAL A 66 -8.33 2.99 -10.57
N TYR A 67 -8.10 1.94 -11.34
CA TYR A 67 -6.88 1.81 -12.13
C TYR A 67 -6.85 2.77 -13.32
N ALA A 68 -8.02 3.09 -13.91
CA ALA A 68 -8.12 4.18 -14.88
C ALA A 68 -7.77 5.55 -14.25
N GLU A 69 -8.24 5.81 -13.01
CA GLU A 69 -7.85 7.00 -12.24
C GLU A 69 -6.34 7.03 -11.97
N MET A 70 -5.73 5.90 -11.57
CA MET A 70 -4.29 5.79 -11.33
C MET A 70 -3.46 6.07 -12.59
N ALA A 71 -3.82 5.43 -13.71
CA ALA A 71 -3.12 5.65 -14.98
C ALA A 71 -3.21 7.11 -15.43
N ALA A 72 -4.38 7.74 -15.30
CA ALA A 72 -4.59 9.15 -15.63
C ALA A 72 -3.80 10.09 -14.71
N ALA A 73 -3.60 9.71 -13.44
CA ALA A 73 -2.86 10.51 -12.46
C ALA A 73 -1.32 10.37 -12.56
N GLY A 74 -0.80 9.44 -13.39
CA GLY A 74 0.63 9.27 -13.58
C GLY A 74 1.26 8.11 -12.80
N TYR A 75 0.46 7.21 -12.25
CA TYR A 75 0.95 5.92 -11.78
C TYR A 75 1.20 4.99 -12.96
N GLY A 76 2.30 4.22 -12.92
CA GLY A 76 2.66 3.27 -13.98
C GLY A 76 2.64 1.81 -13.53
N ALA A 77 2.64 1.59 -12.23
CA ALA A 77 2.52 0.27 -11.61
C ALA A 77 1.72 0.36 -10.32
N VAL A 78 1.13 -0.77 -9.90
CA VAL A 78 0.38 -0.88 -8.64
C VAL A 78 0.70 -2.16 -7.89
N GLY A 79 0.99 -2.03 -6.60
CA GLY A 79 1.00 -3.11 -5.62
C GLY A 79 -0.38 -3.25 -5.00
N GLU A 80 -1.19 -4.15 -5.53
CA GLU A 80 -2.54 -4.39 -5.02
C GLU A 80 -2.49 -5.38 -3.86
N PHE A 81 -2.67 -4.88 -2.65
CA PHE A 81 -2.71 -5.68 -1.43
C PHE A 81 -4.07 -6.36 -1.31
N HIS A 82 -4.18 -7.54 -1.88
CA HIS A 82 -5.42 -8.25 -2.10
C HIS A 82 -5.71 -9.27 -0.97
N TYR A 83 -6.80 -9.06 -0.23
CA TYR A 83 -7.21 -9.93 0.88
C TYR A 83 -8.68 -10.40 0.81
N VAL A 84 -9.44 -10.02 -0.22
CA VAL A 84 -10.82 -10.51 -0.45
C VAL A 84 -10.76 -11.72 -1.36
N HIS A 85 -10.79 -12.92 -0.78
CA HIS A 85 -10.47 -14.15 -1.53
C HIS A 85 -11.70 -15.00 -1.87
N HIS A 86 -12.60 -15.14 -0.90
CA HIS A 86 -13.66 -16.13 -0.91
C HIS A 86 -15.05 -15.50 -1.06
N ARG A 87 -16.08 -16.34 -1.15
CA ARG A 87 -17.45 -15.90 -1.00
C ARG A 87 -17.70 -15.33 0.41
N PRO A 88 -18.77 -14.57 0.63
CA PRO A 88 -19.07 -13.98 1.94
C PRO A 88 -19.10 -14.99 3.10
N ASP A 89 -19.52 -16.22 2.83
CA ASP A 89 -19.55 -17.32 3.82
C ASP A 89 -18.17 -17.96 4.09
N GLY A 90 -17.12 -17.53 3.39
CA GLY A 90 -15.76 -18.08 3.49
C GLY A 90 -15.48 -19.25 2.56
N THR A 91 -16.47 -19.70 1.75
CA THR A 91 -16.24 -20.79 0.78
C THR A 91 -15.51 -20.29 -0.46
N PRO A 92 -14.60 -21.07 -1.05
CA PRO A 92 -13.89 -20.65 -2.24
C PRO A 92 -14.80 -20.56 -3.47
N TYR A 93 -14.47 -19.70 -4.41
CA TYR A 93 -15.02 -19.75 -5.76
C TYR A 93 -14.52 -21.00 -6.51
N ALA A 94 -15.06 -21.27 -7.71
CA ALA A 94 -14.60 -22.39 -8.55
C ALA A 94 -13.10 -22.29 -8.87
N ASP A 95 -12.61 -21.07 -9.16
CA ASP A 95 -11.19 -20.72 -9.07
C ASP A 95 -10.99 -19.92 -7.76
N PRO A 96 -10.20 -20.42 -6.81
CA PRO A 96 -9.97 -19.73 -5.53
C PRO A 96 -9.25 -18.39 -5.68
N ASN A 97 -8.71 -18.06 -6.85
CA ASN A 97 -8.08 -16.78 -7.17
C ASN A 97 -8.93 -15.87 -8.06
N GLN A 98 -10.20 -16.18 -8.29
CA GLN A 98 -11.06 -15.47 -9.24
C GLN A 98 -11.11 -13.96 -8.99
N LEU A 99 -11.20 -13.52 -7.73
CA LEU A 99 -11.19 -12.10 -7.37
C LEU A 99 -9.82 -11.45 -7.61
N ALA A 100 -8.73 -12.14 -7.28
CA ALA A 100 -7.37 -11.69 -7.55
C ALA A 100 -7.09 -11.56 -9.06
N ILE A 101 -7.60 -12.50 -9.85
CA ILE A 101 -7.52 -12.49 -11.31
C ILE A 101 -8.29 -11.29 -11.87
N ALA A 102 -9.49 -11.02 -11.36
CA ALA A 102 -10.31 -9.89 -11.80
C ALA A 102 -9.59 -8.55 -11.63
N VAL A 103 -8.96 -8.31 -10.48
CA VAL A 103 -8.17 -7.06 -10.27
C VAL A 103 -6.92 -7.02 -11.15
N ALA A 104 -6.25 -8.16 -11.35
CA ALA A 104 -5.05 -8.22 -12.18
C ALA A 104 -5.35 -7.88 -13.66
N GLU A 105 -6.40 -8.46 -14.20
CA GLU A 105 -6.84 -8.19 -15.57
C GLU A 105 -7.29 -6.74 -15.75
N ALA A 106 -8.05 -6.20 -14.78
CA ALA A 106 -8.47 -4.81 -14.81
C ALA A 106 -7.28 -3.83 -14.85
N ALA A 107 -6.22 -4.07 -14.06
CA ALA A 107 -5.02 -3.22 -14.06
C ALA A 107 -4.30 -3.23 -15.41
N VAL A 108 -4.10 -4.42 -15.99
CA VAL A 108 -3.42 -4.57 -17.28
C VAL A 108 -4.22 -3.90 -18.41
N GLU A 109 -5.54 -4.00 -18.38
CA GLU A 109 -6.43 -3.32 -19.35
C GLU A 109 -6.33 -1.80 -19.28
N GLN A 110 -6.08 -1.25 -18.06
CA GLN A 110 -5.85 0.19 -17.87
C GLN A 110 -4.38 0.61 -18.11
N GLY A 111 -3.54 -0.31 -18.57
CA GLY A 111 -2.14 -0.01 -18.91
C GLY A 111 -1.18 0.00 -17.70
N LEU A 112 -1.57 -0.46 -16.53
CA LEU A 112 -0.69 -0.57 -15.36
C LEU A 112 0.07 -1.91 -15.32
N GLU A 113 1.28 -1.91 -14.81
CA GLU A 113 1.87 -3.12 -14.24
C GLU A 113 1.24 -3.39 -12.88
N ILE A 114 0.90 -4.65 -12.61
CA ILE A 114 0.36 -5.02 -11.30
C ILE A 114 1.19 -6.09 -10.63
N VAL A 115 1.45 -5.86 -9.34
CA VAL A 115 1.92 -6.89 -8.41
C VAL A 115 0.76 -7.23 -7.49
N VAL A 116 0.13 -8.38 -7.72
CA VAL A 116 -0.93 -8.88 -6.83
C VAL A 116 -0.27 -9.41 -5.57
N ILE A 117 -0.41 -8.69 -4.48
CA ILE A 117 0.15 -9.02 -3.18
C ILE A 117 -0.93 -9.81 -2.41
N ALA A 118 -0.91 -11.14 -2.55
CA ALA A 118 -1.87 -12.01 -1.88
C ALA A 118 -1.64 -11.98 -0.36
N ALA A 119 -2.64 -11.53 0.39
CA ALA A 119 -2.50 -11.30 1.82
C ALA A 119 -3.20 -12.39 2.65
N ALA A 120 -2.45 -12.98 3.57
CA ALA A 120 -2.94 -13.97 4.52
C ALA A 120 -3.74 -13.33 5.65
N TYR A 121 -4.82 -13.99 6.02
CA TYR A 121 -5.69 -13.61 7.13
C TYR A 121 -6.24 -14.86 7.81
N ASN A 122 -6.23 -14.96 9.15
CA ASN A 122 -6.77 -16.15 9.82
C ASN A 122 -7.44 -15.89 11.17
N ARG A 123 -7.36 -14.66 11.74
CA ARG A 123 -7.96 -14.32 13.03
C ARG A 123 -8.36 -12.84 13.12
N ASP A 124 -9.26 -12.45 14.05
CA ASP A 124 -9.65 -11.04 14.29
C ASP A 124 -8.66 -10.29 15.21
N GLY A 125 -7.69 -10.95 15.80
CA GLY A 125 -6.75 -10.41 16.76
C GLY A 125 -6.60 -11.30 17.99
N TRP A 126 -6.12 -10.71 19.09
CA TRP A 126 -5.86 -11.43 20.34
C TRP A 126 -6.50 -10.70 21.54
N ASP A 127 -7.02 -11.49 22.51
CA ASP A 127 -7.57 -10.98 23.78
C ASP A 127 -7.48 -12.08 24.83
N GLY A 128 -6.27 -12.37 25.32
CA GLY A 128 -6.01 -13.52 26.18
C GLY A 128 -6.10 -14.88 25.48
N GLY A 129 -6.28 -14.87 24.16
CA GLY A 129 -6.36 -15.98 23.23
C GLY A 129 -6.71 -15.50 21.83
N ASP A 130 -6.52 -16.34 20.80
CA ASP A 130 -6.88 -16.03 19.42
C ASP A 130 -8.38 -15.74 19.30
N ARG A 131 -8.76 -14.57 18.78
CA ARG A 131 -10.13 -14.28 18.42
C ARG A 131 -10.43 -14.85 17.04
N PRO A 132 -11.46 -15.69 16.88
CA PRO A 132 -11.84 -16.20 15.56
C PRO A 132 -12.30 -15.05 14.65
N PRO A 133 -12.17 -15.21 13.33
CA PRO A 133 -12.65 -14.22 12.39
C PRO A 133 -14.14 -13.93 12.59
N LYS A 134 -14.53 -12.65 12.54
CA LYS A 134 -15.94 -12.23 12.48
C LYS A 134 -16.56 -12.64 11.15
N ASP A 135 -17.88 -12.58 11.06
CA ASP A 135 -18.61 -12.96 9.84
C ASP A 135 -18.08 -12.23 8.60
N GLY A 136 -17.93 -10.90 8.66
CA GLY A 136 -17.40 -10.10 7.55
C GLY A 136 -15.92 -10.35 7.21
N GLN A 137 -15.19 -11.09 8.04
CA GLN A 137 -13.78 -11.44 7.81
C GLN A 137 -13.61 -12.85 7.22
N ARG A 138 -14.63 -13.71 7.25
CA ARG A 138 -14.51 -15.11 6.79
C ARG A 138 -14.00 -15.21 5.36
N ARG A 139 -14.42 -14.32 4.50
CA ARG A 139 -14.01 -14.27 3.09
C ARG A 139 -12.54 -13.87 2.86
N PHE A 140 -11.83 -13.43 3.91
CA PHE A 140 -10.42 -13.09 3.86
C PHE A 140 -9.54 -14.27 4.29
N CYS A 141 -10.13 -15.27 4.99
CA CYS A 141 -9.40 -16.27 5.73
C CYS A 141 -9.25 -17.58 4.97
N ASP A 142 -8.02 -18.03 4.82
CA ASP A 142 -7.74 -19.42 4.48
C ASP A 142 -7.71 -20.29 5.78
N PRO A 143 -8.13 -21.56 5.72
CA PRO A 143 -8.23 -22.38 6.94
C PRO A 143 -6.87 -22.73 7.55
N THR A 144 -5.83 -22.81 6.73
CA THR A 144 -4.45 -23.09 7.14
C THR A 144 -3.46 -22.28 6.30
N VAL A 145 -2.26 -22.07 6.83
CA VAL A 145 -1.18 -21.42 6.07
C VAL A 145 -0.82 -22.21 4.81
N SER A 146 -0.93 -23.53 4.84
CA SER A 146 -0.69 -24.38 3.65
C SER A 146 -1.74 -24.10 2.56
N ALA A 147 -3.02 -24.03 2.92
CA ALA A 147 -4.09 -23.68 1.97
C ALA A 147 -3.88 -22.29 1.36
N PHE A 148 -3.48 -21.31 2.17
CA PHE A 148 -3.09 -19.98 1.67
C PHE A 148 -1.95 -20.07 0.65
N LEU A 149 -0.85 -20.77 0.98
CA LEU A 149 0.32 -20.89 0.10
C LEU A 149 0.01 -21.69 -1.17
N GLU A 150 -0.83 -22.70 -1.12
CA GLU A 150 -1.33 -23.43 -2.29
C GLU A 150 -2.13 -22.50 -3.22
N ARG A 151 -2.98 -21.63 -2.66
CA ARG A 151 -3.72 -20.63 -3.43
C ARG A 151 -2.76 -19.63 -4.10
N VAL A 152 -1.72 -19.18 -3.39
CA VAL A 152 -0.65 -18.35 -3.95
C VAL A 152 0.08 -19.06 -5.09
N ASP A 153 0.40 -20.35 -4.98
CA ASP A 153 1.03 -21.13 -6.06
C ASP A 153 0.11 -21.25 -7.29
N GLY A 154 -1.19 -21.38 -7.08
CA GLY A 154 -2.20 -21.30 -8.15
C GLY A 154 -2.16 -19.96 -8.87
N LEU A 155 -2.16 -18.84 -8.13
CA LEU A 155 -2.09 -17.50 -8.69
C LEU A 155 -0.78 -17.25 -9.44
N ARG A 156 0.36 -17.70 -8.90
CA ARG A 156 1.66 -17.61 -9.56
C ARG A 156 1.70 -18.43 -10.86
N THR A 157 1.05 -19.57 -10.86
CA THR A 157 0.93 -20.41 -12.06
C THR A 157 0.10 -19.72 -13.12
N TRP A 158 -1.03 -19.11 -12.74
CA TRP A 158 -1.86 -18.32 -13.64
C TRP A 158 -1.12 -17.10 -14.19
N ALA A 159 -0.34 -16.38 -13.36
CA ALA A 159 0.41 -15.19 -13.77
C ALA A 159 1.60 -15.50 -14.69
N ARG A 160 2.06 -16.77 -14.74
CA ARG A 160 3.25 -17.14 -15.52
C ARG A 160 3.08 -16.87 -17.01
N GLY A 161 4.00 -16.07 -17.58
CA GLY A 161 3.98 -15.69 -18.98
C GLY A 161 2.97 -14.58 -19.33
N ARG A 162 2.24 -14.03 -18.37
CA ARG A 162 1.38 -12.86 -18.54
C ARG A 162 2.20 -11.59 -18.36
N THR A 163 2.26 -10.79 -19.42
CA THR A 163 2.94 -9.49 -19.37
C THR A 163 2.20 -8.53 -18.43
N GLY A 164 2.93 -7.79 -17.62
CA GLY A 164 2.37 -6.77 -16.72
C GLY A 164 1.75 -7.32 -15.43
N VAL A 165 1.87 -8.63 -15.16
CA VAL A 165 1.36 -9.25 -13.93
C VAL A 165 2.47 -9.95 -13.18
N ARG A 166 2.62 -9.63 -11.89
CA ARG A 166 3.48 -10.35 -10.94
C ARG A 166 2.67 -10.69 -9.68
N VAL A 167 3.20 -11.62 -8.89
CA VAL A 167 2.58 -12.06 -7.63
C VAL A 167 3.56 -11.91 -6.49
N ALA A 168 3.10 -11.36 -5.40
CA ALA A 168 3.80 -11.24 -4.13
C ALA A 168 2.94 -11.82 -2.99
N VAL A 169 3.46 -11.85 -1.79
CA VAL A 169 2.75 -12.35 -0.61
C VAL A 169 2.72 -11.30 0.50
N ALA A 170 1.75 -11.40 1.38
CA ALA A 170 1.71 -10.61 2.61
C ALA A 170 1.10 -11.42 3.76
N ALA A 171 1.52 -11.10 4.98
CA ALA A 171 0.66 -11.21 6.14
C ALA A 171 -0.16 -9.92 6.21
N HIS A 172 -1.50 -10.00 6.38
CA HIS A 172 -2.29 -8.76 6.44
C HIS A 172 -1.72 -7.80 7.51
N SER A 173 -1.53 -8.29 8.71
CA SER A 173 -0.91 -7.58 9.84
C SER A 173 -0.55 -8.59 10.93
N VAL A 174 0.21 -8.19 11.92
CA VAL A 174 0.50 -9.05 13.09
C VAL A 174 -0.75 -9.39 13.91
N ARG A 175 -1.82 -8.57 13.80
CA ARG A 175 -3.14 -8.85 14.39
C ARG A 175 -3.86 -9.99 13.69
N ALA A 176 -3.75 -10.04 12.37
CA ALA A 176 -4.58 -10.87 11.50
C ALA A 176 -4.05 -12.29 11.30
N VAL A 177 -2.79 -12.54 11.68
CA VAL A 177 -2.15 -13.86 11.60
C VAL A 177 -1.36 -14.16 12.86
N THR A 178 -1.10 -15.45 13.13
CA THR A 178 -0.22 -15.86 14.24
C THR A 178 1.26 -15.76 13.83
N SER A 179 2.19 -15.81 14.82
CA SER A 179 3.63 -15.82 14.55
C SER A 179 4.07 -17.00 13.66
N ALA A 180 3.45 -18.16 13.81
CA ALA A 180 3.73 -19.32 12.95
C ALA A 180 3.36 -19.05 11.47
N TRP A 181 2.33 -18.27 11.19
CA TRP A 181 2.02 -17.86 9.83
C TRP A 181 3.04 -16.84 9.29
N LEU A 182 3.51 -15.90 10.13
CA LEU A 182 4.56 -14.96 9.75
C LEU A 182 5.83 -15.71 9.32
N GLU A 183 6.28 -16.69 10.11
CA GLU A 183 7.44 -17.53 9.82
C GLU A 183 7.26 -18.31 8.51
N ALA A 184 6.10 -18.94 8.31
CA ALA A 184 5.82 -19.73 7.13
C ALA A 184 5.78 -18.87 5.85
N ILE A 185 5.14 -17.68 5.90
CA ILE A 185 5.08 -16.74 4.79
C ILE A 185 6.47 -16.18 4.47
N ALA A 186 7.26 -15.82 5.49
CA ALA A 186 8.63 -15.36 5.31
C ALA A 186 9.51 -16.42 4.62
N ALA A 187 9.46 -17.68 5.10
CA ALA A 187 10.19 -18.78 4.51
C ALA A 187 9.77 -19.09 3.08
N TYR A 188 8.47 -18.99 2.79
CA TYR A 188 7.94 -19.17 1.44
C TYR A 188 8.44 -18.07 0.49
N ALA A 189 8.30 -16.79 0.91
CA ALA A 189 8.76 -15.66 0.12
C ALA A 189 10.27 -15.73 -0.18
N GLU A 190 11.08 -16.09 0.81
CA GLU A 190 12.52 -16.25 0.64
C GLU A 190 12.86 -17.37 -0.36
N ARG A 191 12.25 -18.55 -0.23
CA ARG A 191 12.43 -19.68 -1.13
C ARG A 191 12.14 -19.34 -2.58
N HIS A 192 11.15 -18.49 -2.81
CA HIS A 192 10.67 -18.12 -4.16
C HIS A 192 11.18 -16.77 -4.66
N GLY A 193 12.04 -16.08 -3.90
CA GLY A 193 12.59 -14.79 -4.26
C GLY A 193 11.52 -13.68 -4.38
N MET A 194 10.40 -13.79 -3.65
CA MET A 194 9.27 -12.87 -3.72
C MET A 194 9.45 -11.69 -2.78
N VAL A 195 8.90 -10.54 -3.14
CA VAL A 195 8.67 -9.45 -2.19
C VAL A 195 7.52 -9.82 -1.26
N ARG A 196 7.53 -9.27 -0.04
CA ARG A 196 6.48 -9.48 0.97
C ARG A 196 6.13 -8.19 1.66
N HIS A 197 4.85 -8.01 1.94
CA HIS A 197 4.32 -6.81 2.59
C HIS A 197 3.60 -7.16 3.90
N VAL A 198 3.42 -6.16 4.76
CA VAL A 198 2.65 -6.29 6.00
C VAL A 198 2.23 -4.91 6.48
N HIS A 199 0.98 -4.74 6.95
CA HIS A 199 0.60 -3.57 7.73
C HIS A 199 1.16 -3.71 9.15
N ALA A 200 1.84 -2.70 9.64
CA ALA A 200 2.33 -2.67 11.01
C ALA A 200 2.48 -1.24 11.52
N HIS A 201 2.26 -1.06 12.82
CA HIS A 201 2.35 0.23 13.49
C HIS A 201 1.40 1.32 12.95
N GLU A 202 0.24 0.89 12.42
CA GLU A 202 -0.80 1.79 11.94
C GLU A 202 -1.62 2.36 13.11
N GLN A 203 -2.09 1.49 14.01
CA GLN A 203 -2.97 1.83 15.11
C GLN A 203 -2.35 1.50 16.47
N ARG A 204 -2.51 2.39 17.46
CA ARG A 204 -2.00 2.17 18.83
C ARG A 204 -2.51 0.87 19.44
N ARG A 205 -3.78 0.51 19.21
CA ARG A 205 -4.35 -0.74 19.69
C ARG A 205 -3.63 -1.97 19.15
N GLU A 206 -3.10 -1.92 17.93
CA GLU A 206 -2.26 -3.00 17.38
C GLU A 206 -1.00 -3.22 18.23
N LEU A 207 -0.37 -2.13 18.66
CA LEU A 207 0.81 -2.20 19.52
C LEU A 207 0.45 -2.80 20.88
N GLU A 208 -0.66 -2.37 21.47
CA GLU A 208 -1.15 -2.85 22.76
C GLU A 208 -1.46 -4.35 22.71
N GLU A 209 -2.18 -4.81 21.69
CA GLU A 209 -2.49 -6.24 21.49
C GLU A 209 -1.19 -7.05 21.25
N CYS A 210 -0.26 -6.58 20.42
CA CYS A 210 1.02 -7.25 20.15
C CYS A 210 1.89 -7.32 21.41
N GLN A 211 1.96 -6.24 22.18
CA GLN A 211 2.67 -6.22 23.47
C GLN A 211 2.07 -7.21 24.46
N ALA A 212 0.76 -7.31 24.54
CA ALA A 212 0.07 -8.22 25.45
C ALA A 212 0.25 -9.69 25.06
N GLU A 213 0.25 -10.01 23.78
CA GLU A 213 0.42 -11.38 23.25
C GLU A 213 1.87 -11.83 23.23
N HIS A 214 2.78 -10.97 22.76
CA HIS A 214 4.16 -11.36 22.41
C HIS A 214 5.23 -10.68 23.27
N GLY A 215 4.87 -9.73 24.12
CA GLY A 215 5.82 -8.97 24.95
C GLY A 215 6.78 -8.09 24.12
N CYS A 216 6.35 -7.65 22.93
CA CYS A 216 7.19 -6.84 22.03
C CYS A 216 6.35 -6.02 21.05
N SER A 217 6.99 -5.10 20.32
CA SER A 217 6.35 -4.33 19.26
C SER A 217 6.08 -5.19 18.02
N PRO A 218 5.17 -4.76 17.11
CA PRO A 218 4.96 -5.40 15.82
C PRO A 218 6.24 -5.57 15.00
N VAL A 219 7.10 -4.54 14.90
CA VAL A 219 8.37 -4.63 14.16
C VAL A 219 9.35 -5.59 14.84
N GLU A 220 9.41 -5.61 16.17
CA GLU A 220 10.22 -6.61 16.89
C GLU A 220 9.74 -8.03 16.65
N LEU A 221 8.41 -8.26 16.60
CA LEU A 221 7.84 -9.56 16.25
C LEU A 221 8.20 -9.97 14.82
N LEU A 222 8.08 -9.05 13.86
CA LEU A 222 8.48 -9.30 12.47
C LEU A 222 9.97 -9.62 12.35
N ALA A 223 10.82 -8.97 13.16
CA ALA A 223 12.25 -9.30 13.22
C ALA A 223 12.50 -10.70 13.78
N ARG A 224 11.83 -11.07 14.90
CA ARG A 224 11.96 -12.39 15.54
C ARG A 224 11.50 -13.54 14.66
N THR A 225 10.49 -13.33 13.84
CA THR A 225 9.93 -14.33 12.90
C THR A 225 10.67 -14.40 11.56
N GLY A 226 11.74 -13.61 11.37
CA GLY A 226 12.48 -13.55 10.10
C GLY A 226 11.69 -12.90 8.96
N TYR A 227 10.64 -12.13 9.30
CA TYR A 227 9.81 -11.49 8.30
C TYR A 227 10.47 -10.23 7.70
N LEU A 228 11.32 -9.50 8.47
CA LEU A 228 12.04 -8.33 7.96
C LEU A 228 13.17 -8.72 6.99
N GLY A 229 13.49 -7.81 6.06
CA GLY A 229 14.58 -8.02 5.09
C GLY A 229 14.47 -7.08 3.88
N PRO A 230 15.46 -7.11 2.97
CA PRO A 230 15.54 -6.15 1.85
C PRO A 230 14.40 -6.29 0.81
N ARG A 231 13.66 -7.40 0.83
CA ARG A 231 12.46 -7.63 0.03
C ARG A 231 11.17 -7.52 0.84
N THR A 232 11.23 -6.89 2.01
CA THR A 232 10.07 -6.66 2.86
C THR A 232 9.66 -5.19 2.83
N SER A 233 8.35 -4.96 2.79
CA SER A 233 7.79 -3.63 2.97
C SER A 233 6.80 -3.62 4.14
N VAL A 234 6.99 -2.68 5.05
CA VAL A 234 6.06 -2.37 6.13
C VAL A 234 5.19 -1.21 5.68
N VAL A 235 3.88 -1.39 5.67
CA VAL A 235 2.93 -0.33 5.35
C VAL A 235 2.57 0.43 6.62
N HIS A 236 2.47 1.73 6.50
CA HIS A 236 2.28 2.76 7.52
C HIS A 236 3.53 2.99 8.37
N GLY A 237 3.79 2.21 9.42
CA GLY A 237 4.96 2.45 10.28
C GLY A 237 4.89 3.76 11.07
N ILE A 238 3.68 4.17 11.53
CA ILE A 238 3.45 5.49 12.15
C ILE A 238 3.90 5.51 13.61
N HIS A 239 3.44 4.52 14.40
CA HIS A 239 3.63 4.50 15.86
C HIS A 239 4.87 3.69 16.28
N VAL A 240 6.03 3.99 15.69
CA VAL A 240 7.27 3.27 15.93
C VAL A 240 8.11 3.89 17.05
N SER A 241 8.84 3.03 17.75
CA SER A 241 9.90 3.44 18.69
C SER A 241 11.24 3.65 17.95
N PRO A 242 12.23 4.29 18.56
CA PRO A 242 13.59 4.34 18.02
C PRO A 242 14.16 2.95 17.73
N ARG A 243 13.84 1.96 18.57
CA ARG A 243 14.27 0.57 18.37
C ARG A 243 13.65 -0.08 17.14
N ASP A 244 12.40 0.19 16.86
CA ASP A 244 11.74 -0.29 15.65
C ASP A 244 12.42 0.29 14.39
N ILE A 245 12.74 1.58 14.41
CA ILE A 245 13.45 2.24 13.30
C ILE A 245 14.84 1.63 13.07
N GLU A 246 15.59 1.34 14.15
CA GLU A 246 16.87 0.63 14.06
C GLU A 246 16.74 -0.75 13.40
N LEU A 247 15.72 -1.52 13.76
CA LEU A 247 15.47 -2.85 13.18
C LEU A 247 15.11 -2.77 11.70
N LEU A 248 14.27 -1.81 11.31
CA LEU A 248 13.89 -1.57 9.92
C LEU A 248 15.11 -1.16 9.08
N ALA A 249 15.96 -0.26 9.61
CA ALA A 249 17.18 0.16 8.96
C ALA A 249 18.18 -0.99 8.80
N ALA A 250 18.43 -1.75 9.88
CA ALA A 250 19.39 -2.85 9.90
C ALA A 250 19.00 -4.00 8.96
N SER A 251 17.70 -4.19 8.72
CA SER A 251 17.16 -5.21 7.81
C SER A 251 17.00 -4.74 6.36
N ASP A 252 17.28 -3.46 6.07
CA ASP A 252 17.00 -2.84 4.76
C ASP A 252 15.53 -2.96 4.33
N THR A 253 14.61 -2.95 5.31
CA THR A 253 13.16 -3.00 5.08
C THR A 253 12.67 -1.64 4.59
N ILE A 254 11.78 -1.64 3.59
CA ILE A 254 11.15 -0.43 3.06
C ILE A 254 9.92 -0.09 3.91
N VAL A 255 9.69 1.19 4.17
CA VAL A 255 8.42 1.67 4.74
C VAL A 255 7.60 2.35 3.65
N ILE A 256 6.33 1.96 3.52
CA ILE A 256 5.39 2.55 2.59
C ILE A 256 4.44 3.44 3.40
N SER A 257 4.47 4.74 3.16
CA SER A 257 3.49 5.68 3.69
C SER A 257 2.34 5.85 2.71
N CYS A 258 1.15 6.05 3.25
CA CYS A 258 -0.07 6.35 2.50
C CYS A 258 -0.66 7.66 3.04
N PRO A 259 0.01 8.80 2.84
CA PRO A 259 -0.23 10.03 3.58
C PRO A 259 -1.67 10.53 3.54
N THR A 260 -2.34 10.42 2.39
CA THR A 260 -3.74 10.87 2.26
C THR A 260 -4.71 9.97 3.02
N THR A 261 -4.48 8.65 3.03
CA THR A 261 -5.27 7.71 3.84
C THR A 261 -4.99 7.89 5.33
N GLU A 262 -3.71 7.96 5.72
CA GLU A 262 -3.26 8.16 7.11
C GLU A 262 -3.87 9.46 7.69
N GLY A 263 -3.93 10.53 6.87
CA GLY A 263 -4.61 11.77 7.22
C GLY A 263 -6.13 11.64 7.31
N ASN A 264 -6.76 10.93 6.38
CA ASN A 264 -8.21 10.74 6.35
C ASN A 264 -8.71 9.91 7.54
N LEU A 265 -7.95 8.87 7.92
CA LEU A 265 -8.29 7.98 9.04
C LEU A 265 -7.85 8.53 10.41
N GLY A 266 -7.02 9.58 10.40
CA GLY A 266 -6.49 10.17 11.63
C GLY A 266 -5.49 9.28 12.34
N ASP A 267 -4.72 8.48 11.60
CA ASP A 267 -3.79 7.50 12.14
C ASP A 267 -2.59 8.13 12.84
N GLY A 268 -2.20 9.33 12.41
CA GLY A 268 -1.10 10.08 13.00
C GLY A 268 -0.11 10.58 11.95
N HIS A 269 1.08 10.97 12.40
CA HIS A 269 2.16 11.42 11.53
C HIS A 269 3.25 10.37 11.41
N LEU A 270 3.62 10.03 10.18
CA LEU A 270 4.81 9.22 9.93
C LEU A 270 6.06 9.97 10.43
N PRO A 271 6.94 9.36 11.23
CA PRO A 271 8.21 9.98 11.64
C PRO A 271 9.24 9.94 10.49
N ALA A 272 8.87 10.55 9.36
CA ALA A 272 9.61 10.46 8.09
C ALA A 272 11.07 10.93 8.20
N MET A 273 11.30 11.95 9.03
CA MET A 273 12.65 12.47 9.26
C MET A 273 13.53 11.51 10.07
N ALA A 274 12.95 10.79 11.03
CA ALA A 274 13.66 9.78 11.80
C ALA A 274 14.02 8.57 10.91
N TYR A 275 13.12 8.16 10.04
CA TYR A 275 13.40 7.13 9.03
C TYR A 275 14.53 7.54 8.09
N ARG A 276 14.48 8.77 7.55
CA ARG A 276 15.55 9.32 6.70
C ARG A 276 16.90 9.30 7.42
N ASP A 277 16.93 9.79 8.67
CA ASP A 277 18.16 9.92 9.46
C ASP A 277 18.77 8.55 9.80
N ALA A 278 17.95 7.51 9.92
CA ALA A 278 18.35 6.12 10.08
C ALA A 278 18.68 5.38 8.77
N GLY A 279 18.43 6.00 7.60
CA GLY A 279 18.66 5.39 6.30
C GLY A 279 17.55 4.43 5.82
N VAL A 280 16.38 4.45 6.46
CA VAL A 280 15.22 3.66 6.02
C VAL A 280 14.65 4.24 4.75
N ARG A 281 14.44 3.39 3.75
CA ARG A 281 13.86 3.77 2.46
C ARG A 281 12.36 3.98 2.58
N LEU A 282 11.84 5.10 2.03
CA LEU A 282 10.42 5.42 2.00
C LEU A 282 9.86 5.26 0.59
N ALA A 283 8.69 4.67 0.48
CA ALA A 283 7.85 4.64 -0.71
C ALA A 283 6.46 5.19 -0.38
N ILE A 284 5.60 5.39 -1.38
CA ILE A 284 4.23 5.87 -1.20
C ILE A 284 3.20 4.95 -1.86
N GLY A 285 2.00 4.96 -1.29
CA GLY A 285 0.82 4.27 -1.81
C GLY A 285 -0.44 5.12 -1.63
N SER A 286 -1.50 4.80 -2.37
CA SER A 286 -2.82 5.47 -2.26
C SER A 286 -3.77 4.76 -1.30
N ASP A 287 -3.46 3.54 -0.92
CA ASP A 287 -4.13 2.67 0.06
C ASP A 287 -5.66 2.60 -0.12
N SER A 288 -6.45 3.35 0.67
CA SER A 288 -7.92 3.31 0.66
C SER A 288 -8.57 4.07 -0.49
N GLN A 289 -7.78 4.70 -1.36
CA GLN A 289 -8.23 5.45 -2.54
C GLN A 289 -9.05 6.70 -2.21
N VAL A 290 -8.96 7.26 -1.01
CA VAL A 290 -9.59 8.55 -0.70
C VAL A 290 -9.10 9.63 -1.67
N ARG A 291 -7.82 9.54 -2.03
CA ARG A 291 -7.19 10.29 -3.14
C ARG A 291 -6.43 9.31 -4.04
N VAL A 292 -6.34 9.65 -5.33
CA VAL A 292 -5.53 8.92 -6.31
C VAL A 292 -4.69 9.95 -7.06
N ASP A 293 -3.65 10.47 -6.39
CA ASP A 293 -2.77 11.51 -6.92
C ASP A 293 -1.36 11.35 -6.33
N PRO A 294 -0.37 10.85 -7.11
CA PRO A 294 0.99 10.62 -6.61
C PRO A 294 1.72 11.91 -6.21
N PHE A 295 1.32 13.05 -6.78
CA PHE A 295 1.89 14.37 -6.42
C PHE A 295 1.38 14.82 -5.05
N GLU A 296 0.12 14.54 -4.75
CA GLU A 296 -0.47 14.83 -3.44
C GLU A 296 0.15 13.92 -2.35
N GLU A 297 0.30 12.62 -2.61
CA GLU A 297 0.98 11.71 -1.68
C GLU A 297 2.43 12.17 -1.40
N ALA A 298 3.19 12.51 -2.43
CA ALA A 298 4.56 13.03 -2.26
C ALA A 298 4.59 14.36 -1.48
N ARG A 299 3.64 15.26 -1.76
CA ARG A 299 3.52 16.55 -1.06
C ARG A 299 3.15 16.39 0.40
N GLU A 300 2.17 15.54 0.72
CA GLU A 300 1.75 15.31 2.11
C GLU A 300 2.87 14.67 2.93
N LEU A 301 3.61 13.71 2.36
CA LEU A 301 4.77 13.13 3.00
C LEU A 301 5.85 14.21 3.28
N GLU A 302 6.21 15.03 2.30
CA GLU A 302 7.21 16.09 2.45
C GLU A 302 6.75 17.19 3.41
N THR A 303 5.52 17.68 3.25
CA THR A 303 5.01 18.76 4.10
C THR A 303 4.69 18.30 5.52
N GLY A 304 4.32 17.04 5.71
CA GLY A 304 4.21 16.38 7.00
C GLY A 304 5.54 16.41 7.75
N ALA A 305 6.62 15.97 7.10
CA ALA A 305 7.96 16.02 7.65
C ALA A 305 8.41 17.46 8.03
N ARG A 306 8.08 18.44 7.19
CA ARG A 306 8.37 19.86 7.49
C ARG A 306 7.59 20.38 8.70
N ARG A 307 6.32 20.03 8.82
CA ARG A 307 5.46 20.41 9.96
C ARG A 307 5.95 19.79 11.26
N GLU A 308 6.34 18.51 11.24
CA GLU A 308 6.88 17.80 12.39
C GLU A 308 8.12 18.51 12.96
N ARG A 309 9.08 18.85 12.09
CA ARG A 309 10.36 19.45 12.48
C ARG A 309 10.36 20.98 12.51
N GLN A 310 9.27 21.64 12.11
CA GLN A 310 9.17 23.10 11.99
C GLN A 310 10.33 23.72 11.17
N THR A 311 10.68 23.06 10.05
CA THR A 311 11.76 23.46 9.17
C THR A 311 11.38 23.24 7.70
N ARG A 312 12.01 23.98 6.79
CA ARG A 312 11.91 23.71 5.36
C ARG A 312 12.86 22.61 4.86
N HIS A 313 13.74 22.10 5.74
CA HIS A 313 14.63 20.99 5.45
C HIS A 313 13.91 19.65 5.70
N GLY A 314 13.01 19.27 4.78
CA GLY A 314 12.33 17.98 4.78
C GLY A 314 13.12 16.89 4.05
N LEU A 315 12.41 15.91 3.54
CA LEU A 315 12.98 14.79 2.78
C LEU A 315 13.62 15.26 1.46
N LEU A 316 12.97 16.22 0.79
CA LEU A 316 13.42 16.79 -0.47
C LEU A 316 14.79 17.47 -0.34
N ALA A 317 15.06 18.14 0.77
CA ALA A 317 16.36 18.77 1.02
C ALA A 317 17.51 17.76 1.15
N ALA A 318 17.22 16.54 1.56
CA ALA A 318 18.21 15.47 1.68
C ALA A 318 18.43 14.72 0.36
N THR A 319 17.37 14.51 -0.42
CA THR A 319 17.42 13.72 -1.64
C THR A 319 17.75 14.55 -2.88
N GLY A 320 17.44 15.85 -2.89
CA GLY A 320 17.48 16.72 -4.07
C GLY A 320 16.45 16.36 -5.15
N ASP A 321 15.91 15.14 -5.10
CA ASP A 321 14.91 14.59 -6.01
C ASP A 321 14.04 13.57 -5.26
N LEU A 322 13.01 14.06 -4.58
CA LEU A 322 12.09 13.21 -3.82
C LEU A 322 11.27 12.30 -4.75
N TRP A 323 10.82 12.83 -5.90
CA TRP A 323 10.06 12.05 -6.88
C TRP A 323 10.84 10.80 -7.33
N GLY A 324 12.07 10.99 -7.81
CA GLY A 324 12.91 9.88 -8.23
C GLY A 324 13.28 8.92 -7.10
N ALA A 325 13.45 9.42 -5.87
CA ALA A 325 13.69 8.56 -4.71
C ALA A 325 12.47 7.68 -4.41
N LEU A 326 11.25 8.25 -4.40
CA LEU A 326 10.00 7.52 -4.19
C LEU A 326 9.74 6.49 -5.30
N CYS A 327 10.02 6.87 -6.58
CA CYS A 327 9.92 5.92 -7.70
C CYS A 327 10.85 4.72 -7.51
N ARG A 328 12.14 4.95 -7.21
CA ARG A 328 13.11 3.85 -7.00
C ARG A 328 12.71 2.93 -5.84
N ASN A 329 12.28 3.50 -4.73
CA ASN A 329 11.90 2.73 -3.55
C ASN A 329 10.59 1.98 -3.76
N GLY A 330 9.62 2.58 -4.44
CA GLY A 330 8.36 1.94 -4.81
C GLY A 330 8.59 0.76 -5.77
N LEU A 331 9.45 0.91 -6.78
CA LEU A 331 9.85 -0.21 -7.64
C LEU A 331 10.51 -1.34 -6.85
N ALA A 332 11.44 -1.01 -5.96
CA ALA A 332 12.10 -2.01 -5.10
C ALA A 332 11.10 -2.73 -4.20
N SER A 333 10.11 -2.03 -3.62
CA SER A 333 9.07 -2.62 -2.78
C SER A 333 8.18 -3.61 -3.54
N LEU A 334 7.99 -3.38 -4.84
CA LEU A 334 7.19 -4.22 -5.72
C LEU A 334 8.01 -5.30 -6.47
N GLY A 335 9.35 -5.26 -6.36
CA GLY A 335 10.23 -6.15 -7.11
C GLY A 335 10.16 -5.91 -8.62
N LEU A 336 9.95 -4.65 -9.03
CA LEU A 336 9.89 -4.20 -10.41
C LEU A 336 11.17 -3.46 -10.81
N ASP A 337 11.51 -3.52 -12.09
CA ASP A 337 12.67 -2.79 -12.63
C ASP A 337 12.28 -1.40 -13.18
N HIS A 338 11.03 -1.24 -13.62
CA HIS A 338 10.49 0.01 -14.15
C HIS A 338 8.96 0.06 -14.01
N ALA A 339 8.39 1.26 -14.15
CA ALA A 339 6.95 1.51 -14.21
C ALA A 339 6.57 2.36 -15.45
N GLY A 340 7.48 2.51 -16.43
CA GLY A 340 7.30 3.38 -17.58
C GLY A 340 7.58 4.85 -17.27
N THR A 341 7.17 5.73 -18.19
CA THR A 341 7.29 7.19 -18.08
C THR A 341 5.94 7.88 -18.24
N VAL A 342 5.83 9.10 -17.75
CA VAL A 342 4.64 9.94 -17.91
C VAL A 342 5.05 11.32 -18.43
N ALA A 343 4.28 11.85 -19.37
CA ALA A 343 4.52 13.18 -19.94
C ALA A 343 3.85 14.26 -19.09
N ILE A 344 4.64 15.23 -18.63
CA ILE A 344 4.20 16.36 -17.79
C ILE A 344 4.10 17.61 -18.64
N ASP A 345 2.98 18.33 -18.56
CA ASP A 345 2.75 19.62 -19.20
C ASP A 345 3.41 20.76 -18.38
N LEU A 346 4.49 21.32 -18.90
CA LEU A 346 5.20 22.45 -18.29
C LEU A 346 4.45 23.79 -18.43
N GLU A 347 3.38 23.84 -19.22
CA GLU A 347 2.53 25.02 -19.38
C GLU A 347 1.30 25.00 -18.45
N HIS A 348 1.10 23.84 -17.74
CA HIS A 348 0.03 23.78 -16.71
C HIS A 348 0.25 24.84 -15.62
N PRO A 349 -0.82 25.49 -15.10
CA PRO A 349 -0.70 26.53 -14.09
C PRO A 349 0.16 26.19 -12.88
N ASP A 350 0.17 24.93 -12.44
CA ASP A 350 0.98 24.48 -11.31
C ASP A 350 2.49 24.54 -11.59
N LEU A 351 2.93 24.50 -12.87
CA LEU A 351 4.31 24.41 -13.29
C LEU A 351 4.75 25.56 -14.19
N ALA A 352 3.82 26.39 -14.69
CA ALA A 352 4.12 27.47 -15.60
C ALA A 352 5.13 28.46 -14.98
N GLY A 353 6.23 28.70 -15.70
CA GLY A 353 7.30 29.58 -15.24
C GLY A 353 8.31 28.95 -14.28
N VAL A 354 8.15 27.69 -13.89
CA VAL A 354 9.15 26.97 -13.07
C VAL A 354 10.40 26.71 -13.92
N PRO A 355 11.61 27.13 -13.49
CA PRO A 355 12.85 26.80 -14.18
C PRO A 355 13.08 25.27 -14.18
N ALA A 356 13.67 24.73 -15.26
CA ALA A 356 13.91 23.30 -15.40
C ALA A 356 14.71 22.69 -14.22
N ARG A 357 15.70 23.45 -13.69
CA ARG A 357 16.49 23.04 -12.52
C ARG A 357 15.67 22.87 -11.24
N ASP A 358 14.51 23.55 -11.15
CA ASP A 358 13.64 23.57 -9.96
C ASP A 358 12.45 22.62 -10.11
N LEU A 359 12.32 21.97 -11.28
CA LEU A 359 11.22 21.02 -11.57
C LEU A 359 11.11 19.86 -10.55
N PRO A 360 12.19 19.19 -10.11
CA PRO A 360 12.10 18.13 -9.10
C PRO A 360 11.47 18.60 -7.78
N TYR A 361 11.72 19.87 -7.42
CA TYR A 361 11.12 20.48 -6.22
C TYR A 361 9.64 20.81 -6.43
N ALA A 362 9.29 21.32 -7.61
CA ALA A 362 7.92 21.67 -7.95
C ALA A 362 7.01 20.43 -8.04
N LEU A 363 7.50 19.34 -8.61
CA LEU A 363 6.78 18.06 -8.68
C LEU A 363 6.37 17.56 -7.29
N ALA A 364 7.25 17.64 -6.30
CA ALA A 364 6.99 17.17 -4.95
C ALA A 364 6.22 18.17 -4.06
N THR A 365 6.04 19.44 -4.48
CA THR A 365 5.47 20.47 -3.58
C THR A 365 4.35 21.30 -4.19
N CYS A 366 4.28 21.42 -5.51
CA CYS A 366 3.35 22.33 -6.19
C CYS A 366 2.42 21.62 -7.18
N ALA A 367 2.90 20.53 -7.82
CA ALA A 367 2.16 19.83 -8.86
C ALA A 367 0.95 19.06 -8.31
N SER A 368 0.01 18.79 -9.18
CA SER A 368 -1.13 17.88 -8.98
C SER A 368 -1.24 16.94 -10.18
N ALA A 369 -2.07 15.91 -10.12
CA ALA A 369 -2.31 15.01 -11.26
C ALA A 369 -2.76 15.75 -12.53
N GLY A 370 -3.26 16.98 -12.40
CA GLY A 370 -3.62 17.84 -13.54
C GLY A 370 -2.45 18.17 -14.49
N VAL A 371 -1.20 18.04 -14.01
CA VAL A 371 -0.01 18.29 -14.86
C VAL A 371 0.29 17.14 -15.85
N VAL A 372 -0.37 16.00 -15.72
CA VAL A 372 -0.18 14.83 -16.58
C VAL A 372 -0.79 15.08 -17.95
N ALA A 373 0.05 15.31 -18.95
CA ALA A 373 -0.37 15.60 -20.32
C ALA A 373 -0.81 14.35 -21.10
N ARG A 374 -0.18 13.21 -20.80
CA ARG A 374 -0.48 11.90 -21.40
C ARG A 374 -0.25 10.81 -20.38
N PRO A 375 -1.15 9.81 -20.32
CA PRO A 375 -0.97 8.63 -19.47
C PRO A 375 0.33 7.90 -19.77
N VAL A 376 0.67 6.96 -18.91
CA VAL A 376 1.92 6.21 -18.93
C VAL A 376 2.20 5.56 -20.28
N SER A 377 3.41 5.77 -20.78
CA SER A 377 3.97 5.11 -21.94
C SER A 377 4.91 3.98 -21.51
N ARG A 378 4.74 2.80 -22.08
CA ARG A 378 5.65 1.66 -21.93
C ARG A 378 6.48 1.54 -23.23
N HIS A 379 7.76 1.75 -23.13
CA HIS A 379 8.71 1.54 -24.22
C HIS A 379 9.41 0.20 -24.09
#